data_a4147d147193f6b28ab382c9bbe4bae8
#
_entry.id   a4147d147193f6b28ab382c9bbe4bae8
#
_cell.length_a   1.000
_cell.length_b   1.000
_cell.length_c   1.000
_cell.angle_alpha   90.00
_cell.angle_beta   90.00
_cell.angle_gamma   90.00
#
_symmetry.space_group_name_H-M   'P 1'
#
loop_
_entity.id
_entity.type
_entity.pdbx_description
1 polymer ?
#
loop_
_entity_poly.entity_id
_entity_poly.type
_entity_poly.pdbx_seq_one_letter_code
_entity_poly.pdbx_strand_id
1 'polypeptide(L)'
;SLNIPPGHPARDSWDTFWTEQGKIAITHTSSMQNRILSQQKPPVRAIVIGRCFRNEATDARHEHTFTQVEGVYVDKGITLPDMLGTLKEFFSKYYKKDLAVKFTPDFFPFVEPGGMMSLSCILCNGEGCKVCKQTGWLELLGCGMIHPKVLEMAGIDPKTYSGFAWGFGLE
;
A
#
# COMPACT_ATOMS: atom_id res chain seq x y z
N SER A 1 -6.13 11.59 9.54
CA SER A 1 -7.19 10.86 8.85
C SER A 1 -6.74 10.40 7.47
N LEU A 2 -7.17 9.23 7.03
CA LEU A 2 -6.88 8.64 5.70
C LEU A 2 -8.04 8.88 4.71
N ASN A 3 -8.69 10.04 4.77
CA ASN A 3 -9.88 10.34 3.95
C ASN A 3 -11.04 9.33 4.18
N ILE A 4 -11.18 8.82 5.40
CA ILE A 4 -12.23 7.87 5.81
C ILE A 4 -13.07 8.51 6.93
N PRO A 5 -14.08 9.33 6.60
CA PRO A 5 -14.95 9.95 7.59
C PRO A 5 -15.86 8.92 8.28
N PRO A 6 -16.51 9.28 9.39
CA PRO A 6 -17.57 8.47 9.98
C PRO A 6 -18.65 8.14 8.92
N GLY A 7 -19.09 6.87 8.86
CA GLY A 7 -20.06 6.40 7.86
C GLY A 7 -19.51 6.05 6.49
N HIS A 8 -18.20 6.12 6.28
CA HIS A 8 -17.60 5.67 5.02
C HIS A 8 -17.64 4.14 4.93
N PRO A 9 -18.09 3.54 3.77
CA PRO A 9 -18.22 2.09 3.62
C PRO A 9 -16.95 1.29 3.90
N ALA A 10 -15.77 1.86 3.66
CA ALA A 10 -14.49 1.21 3.97
C ALA A 10 -14.30 0.90 5.47
N ARG A 11 -15.10 1.50 6.37
CA ARG A 11 -15.04 1.16 7.80
C ARG A 11 -15.71 -0.17 8.12
N ASP A 12 -16.71 -0.55 7.33
CA ASP A 12 -17.48 -1.77 7.54
C ASP A 12 -16.86 -2.96 6.80
N SER A 13 -15.99 -2.69 5.81
CA SER A 13 -15.34 -3.71 4.99
C SER A 13 -14.07 -4.31 5.61
N TRP A 14 -13.61 -3.79 6.74
CA TRP A 14 -12.40 -4.28 7.39
C TRP A 14 -12.72 -5.12 8.61
N ASP A 15 -12.35 -6.38 8.57
CA ASP A 15 -12.41 -7.28 9.71
C ASP A 15 -11.40 -6.84 10.77
N THR A 16 -11.91 -6.27 11.85
CA THR A 16 -11.13 -5.54 12.85
C THR A 16 -11.23 -6.20 14.21
N PHE A 17 -10.11 -6.40 14.88
CA PHE A 17 -10.11 -6.76 16.31
C PHE A 17 -10.31 -5.52 17.18
N TRP A 18 -11.30 -5.59 18.03
CA TRP A 18 -11.61 -4.58 19.05
C TRP A 18 -11.12 -5.04 20.41
N THR A 19 -10.52 -4.15 21.18
CA THR A 19 -10.21 -4.39 22.59
C THR A 19 -11.43 -4.10 23.46
N GLU A 20 -11.46 -4.66 24.67
CA GLU A 20 -12.50 -4.35 25.66
C GLU A 20 -12.63 -2.85 25.98
N GLN A 21 -11.54 -2.08 25.78
CA GLN A 21 -11.50 -0.63 25.96
C GLN A 21 -11.97 0.15 24.73
N GLY A 22 -12.53 -0.52 23.70
CA GLY A 22 -13.01 0.13 22.47
C GLY A 22 -11.90 0.64 21.55
N LYS A 23 -10.67 0.16 21.71
CA LYS A 23 -9.56 0.46 20.78
C LYS A 23 -9.49 -0.60 19.68
N ILE A 24 -9.00 -0.20 18.53
CA ILE A 24 -8.82 -1.07 17.37
C ILE A 24 -7.36 -1.52 17.30
N ALA A 25 -7.12 -2.81 17.08
CA ALA A 25 -5.82 -3.30 16.66
C ALA A 25 -5.51 -2.79 15.23
N ILE A 26 -4.26 -2.43 14.96
CA ILE A 26 -3.87 -1.86 13.66
C ILE A 26 -4.15 -2.88 12.56
N THR A 27 -5.01 -2.54 11.60
CA THR A 27 -5.37 -3.38 10.45
C THR A 27 -4.41 -3.23 9.27
N HIS A 28 -3.74 -2.09 9.18
CA HIS A 28 -2.72 -1.77 8.18
C HIS A 28 -1.84 -0.61 8.63
N THR A 29 -0.61 -0.56 8.14
CA THR A 29 0.37 0.49 8.48
C THR A 29 0.05 1.84 7.84
N SER A 30 -0.87 1.92 6.88
CA SER A 30 -1.27 3.17 6.18
C SER A 30 -1.77 4.26 7.12
N SER A 31 -2.24 3.89 8.31
CA SER A 31 -2.59 4.85 9.36
C SER A 31 -1.40 5.74 9.80
N MET A 32 -0.16 5.29 9.55
CA MET A 32 1.06 6.03 9.85
C MET A 32 1.40 7.10 8.81
N GLN A 33 0.88 7.01 7.57
CA GLN A 33 1.17 7.99 6.52
C GLN A 33 0.90 9.43 6.98
N ASN A 34 -0.29 9.68 7.48
CA ASN A 34 -0.66 11.03 7.91
C ASN A 34 0.21 11.53 9.09
N ARG A 35 0.60 10.64 10.01
CA ARG A 35 1.49 10.99 11.13
C ARG A 35 2.87 11.39 10.64
N ILE A 36 3.43 10.65 9.69
CA ILE A 36 4.73 10.94 9.09
C ILE A 36 4.68 12.27 8.34
N LEU A 37 3.69 12.40 7.46
CA LEU A 37 3.54 13.58 6.61
C LEU A 37 3.28 14.86 7.42
N SER A 38 2.57 14.78 8.55
CA SER A 38 2.33 15.95 9.42
C SER A 38 3.55 16.37 10.25
N GLN A 39 4.55 15.52 10.38
CA GLN A 39 5.77 15.79 11.16
C GLN A 39 6.96 16.23 10.30
N GLN A 40 6.86 16.11 8.99
CA GLN A 40 7.97 16.38 8.07
C GLN A 40 7.52 17.32 6.95
N LYS A 41 8.43 18.17 6.50
CA LYS A 41 8.22 18.99 5.30
C LYS A 41 8.74 18.24 4.07
N PRO A 42 8.06 18.32 2.91
CA PRO A 42 8.61 17.77 1.67
C PRO A 42 10.02 18.34 1.32
N PRO A 43 10.90 17.49 0.73
CA PRO A 43 10.63 16.12 0.30
C PRO A 43 10.57 15.12 1.46
N VAL A 44 9.57 14.24 1.46
CA VAL A 44 9.40 13.17 2.46
C VAL A 44 9.63 11.82 1.78
N ARG A 45 10.52 11.02 2.35
CA ARG A 45 10.76 9.63 1.97
C ARG A 45 10.81 8.81 3.25
N ALA A 46 9.82 7.95 3.46
CA ALA A 46 9.74 7.18 4.67
C ALA A 46 9.23 5.76 4.41
N ILE A 47 9.70 4.83 5.22
CA ILE A 47 9.23 3.45 5.27
C ILE A 47 8.77 3.17 6.69
N VAL A 48 7.64 2.48 6.81
CA VAL A 48 7.09 2.00 8.07
C VAL A 48 6.99 0.49 8.01
N ILE A 49 7.46 -0.17 9.05
CA ILE A 49 7.29 -1.61 9.24
C ILE A 49 6.48 -1.79 10.53
N GLY A 50 5.41 -2.54 10.45
CA GLY A 50 4.55 -2.74 11.61
C GLY A 50 3.73 -4.03 11.53
N ARG A 51 3.41 -4.55 12.71
CA ARG A 51 2.52 -5.70 12.84
C ARG A 51 1.08 -5.25 12.68
N CYS A 52 0.36 -5.96 11.82
CA CYS A 52 -1.06 -5.72 11.52
C CYS A 52 -1.89 -6.92 11.95
N PHE A 53 -3.15 -6.63 12.27
CA PHE A 53 -4.11 -7.61 12.80
C PHE A 53 -5.40 -7.52 12.01
N ARG A 54 -5.88 -8.66 11.47
CA ARG A 54 -7.14 -8.75 10.75
C ARG A 54 -7.93 -9.96 11.24
N ASN A 55 -9.20 -9.76 11.47
CA ASN A 55 -10.11 -10.84 11.89
C ASN A 55 -10.68 -11.54 10.66
N GLU A 56 -9.81 -12.14 9.88
CA GLU A 56 -10.17 -12.90 8.69
C GLU A 56 -10.14 -14.40 8.98
N ALA A 57 -10.84 -15.20 8.17
CA ALA A 57 -10.74 -16.65 8.26
C ALA A 57 -9.31 -17.10 7.94
N THR A 58 -8.69 -17.82 8.83
CA THR A 58 -7.34 -18.34 8.67
C THR A 58 -7.31 -19.42 7.59
N ASP A 59 -6.46 -19.25 6.59
CA ASP A 59 -6.13 -20.26 5.59
C ASP A 59 -4.60 -20.38 5.44
N ALA A 60 -4.15 -21.16 4.46
CA ALA A 60 -2.72 -21.37 4.20
C ALA A 60 -1.95 -20.08 3.79
N ARG A 61 -2.62 -18.95 3.62
CA ARG A 61 -2.08 -17.67 3.14
C ARG A 61 -2.45 -16.46 4.00
N HIS A 62 -3.43 -16.62 4.89
CA HIS A 62 -3.98 -15.55 5.71
C HIS A 62 -3.88 -15.93 7.18
N GLU A 63 -3.02 -15.24 7.90
CA GLU A 63 -2.95 -15.29 9.35
C GLU A 63 -3.63 -14.05 9.93
N HIS A 64 -4.16 -14.17 11.15
CA HIS A 64 -4.72 -13.03 11.89
C HIS A 64 -3.71 -11.92 12.15
N THR A 65 -2.42 -12.25 12.03
CA THR A 65 -1.31 -11.34 12.32
C THR A 65 -0.25 -11.47 11.24
N PHE A 66 0.12 -10.36 10.63
CA PHE A 66 1.17 -10.30 9.61
C PHE A 66 1.98 -9.02 9.76
N THR A 67 3.18 -9.00 9.18
CA THR A 67 4.01 -7.80 9.14
C THR A 67 3.80 -7.07 7.83
N GLN A 68 3.41 -5.82 7.89
CA GLN A 68 3.27 -4.97 6.72
C GLN A 68 4.43 -3.98 6.62
N VAL A 69 4.96 -3.83 5.41
CA VAL A 69 5.85 -2.74 5.04
C VAL A 69 5.07 -1.75 4.20
N GLU A 70 5.21 -0.49 4.53
CA GLU A 70 4.59 0.61 3.80
C GLU A 70 5.61 1.70 3.52
N GLY A 71 5.56 2.26 2.33
CA GLY A 71 6.39 3.38 1.93
C GLY A 71 5.56 4.58 1.49
N VAL A 72 6.09 5.76 1.74
CA VAL A 72 5.53 7.02 1.31
C VAL A 72 6.64 7.92 0.75
N TYR A 73 6.38 8.50 -0.42
CA TYR A 73 7.23 9.50 -1.04
C TYR A 73 6.42 10.71 -1.50
N VAL A 74 6.81 11.89 -1.04
CA VAL A 74 6.18 13.17 -1.42
C VAL A 74 7.25 14.17 -1.81
N ASP A 75 7.12 14.75 -3.00
CA ASP A 75 7.98 15.80 -3.52
C ASP A 75 7.22 16.63 -4.56
N LYS A 76 7.88 17.58 -5.21
CA LYS A 76 7.30 18.34 -6.32
C LYS A 76 7.23 17.48 -7.58
N GLY A 77 6.06 17.50 -8.25
CA GLY A 77 5.89 16.92 -9.58
C GLY A 77 5.99 15.40 -9.65
N ILE A 78 5.76 14.70 -8.54
CA ILE A 78 5.74 13.23 -8.53
C ILE A 78 4.51 12.71 -9.27
N THR A 79 4.71 11.70 -10.13
CA THR A 79 3.70 11.16 -11.02
C THR A 79 3.47 9.66 -10.82
N LEU A 80 2.40 9.12 -11.39
CA LEU A 80 2.13 7.68 -11.40
C LEU A 80 3.25 6.87 -12.08
N PRO A 81 3.82 7.29 -13.23
CA PRO A 81 5.01 6.65 -13.79
C PRO A 81 6.21 6.60 -12.85
N ASP A 82 6.45 7.64 -12.05
CA ASP A 82 7.54 7.64 -11.05
C ASP A 82 7.31 6.57 -9.99
N MET A 83 6.07 6.39 -9.53
CA MET A 83 5.72 5.32 -8.61
C MET A 83 5.98 3.94 -9.23
N LEU A 84 5.44 3.70 -10.42
CA LEU A 84 5.59 2.39 -11.09
C LEU A 84 7.04 2.07 -11.40
N GLY A 85 7.81 3.05 -11.85
CA GLY A 85 9.25 2.92 -12.11
C GLY A 85 10.03 2.60 -10.84
N THR A 86 9.77 3.32 -9.76
CA THR A 86 10.41 3.10 -8.44
C THR A 86 10.13 1.69 -7.91
N LEU A 87 8.88 1.26 -7.95
CA LEU A 87 8.48 -0.06 -7.47
C LEU A 87 9.04 -1.19 -8.35
N LYS A 88 9.02 -1.01 -9.67
CA LYS A 88 9.65 -1.97 -10.59
C LYS A 88 11.15 -2.12 -10.29
N GLU A 89 11.85 -1.01 -10.16
CA GLU A 89 13.29 -1.01 -9.86
C GLU A 89 13.59 -1.69 -8.50
N PHE A 90 12.80 -1.36 -7.48
CA PHE A 90 12.92 -1.99 -6.17
C PHE A 90 12.81 -3.51 -6.24
N PHE A 91 11.73 -4.03 -6.84
CA PHE A 91 11.52 -5.47 -6.91
C PHE A 91 12.50 -6.17 -7.86
N SER A 92 12.90 -5.54 -8.95
CA SER A 92 13.93 -6.10 -9.85
C SER A 92 15.27 -6.25 -9.14
N LYS A 93 15.64 -5.27 -8.29
CA LYS A 93 16.84 -5.36 -7.45
C LYS A 93 16.70 -6.39 -6.34
N TYR A 94 15.54 -6.43 -5.68
CA TYR A 94 15.27 -7.37 -4.58
C TYR A 94 15.32 -8.82 -5.05
N TYR A 95 14.64 -9.14 -6.15
CA TYR A 95 14.62 -10.49 -6.72
C TYR A 95 15.78 -10.78 -7.66
N LYS A 96 16.63 -9.80 -7.97
CA LYS A 96 17.75 -9.91 -8.91
C LYS A 96 17.31 -10.41 -10.30
N LYS A 97 16.16 -9.96 -10.76
CA LYS A 97 15.53 -10.32 -12.05
C LYS A 97 14.91 -9.09 -12.69
N ASP A 98 14.94 -9.02 -14.02
CA ASP A 98 14.07 -8.06 -14.72
C ASP A 98 12.63 -8.59 -14.71
N LEU A 99 11.75 -7.85 -14.05
CA LEU A 99 10.37 -8.24 -13.82
C LEU A 99 9.43 -7.33 -14.59
N ALA A 100 8.50 -7.93 -15.33
CA ALA A 100 7.38 -7.18 -15.86
C ALA A 100 6.43 -6.79 -14.72
N VAL A 101 5.88 -5.58 -14.80
CA VAL A 101 4.91 -5.07 -13.83
C VAL A 101 3.57 -4.84 -14.52
N LYS A 102 2.49 -5.07 -13.78
CA LYS A 102 1.12 -4.78 -14.20
C LYS A 102 0.46 -4.01 -13.08
N PHE A 103 -0.15 -2.86 -13.42
CA PHE A 103 -0.97 -2.07 -12.51
C PHE A 103 -2.44 -2.27 -12.88
N THR A 104 -3.23 -2.72 -11.92
CA THR A 104 -4.68 -2.91 -12.08
C THR A 104 -5.37 -1.89 -11.18
N PRO A 105 -6.16 -0.96 -11.73
CA PRO A 105 -6.89 0.01 -10.91
C PRO A 105 -7.75 -0.66 -9.85
N ASP A 106 -7.72 -0.12 -8.64
CA ASP A 106 -8.53 -0.53 -7.50
C ASP A 106 -8.79 0.67 -6.59
N PHE A 107 -9.81 0.58 -5.77
CA PHE A 107 -10.23 1.70 -4.94
C PHE A 107 -9.65 1.63 -3.53
N PHE A 108 -8.91 2.67 -3.16
CA PHE A 108 -8.49 2.94 -1.79
C PHE A 108 -8.79 4.39 -1.43
N PRO A 109 -9.45 4.67 -0.28
CA PRO A 109 -9.91 6.03 0.05
C PRO A 109 -8.79 7.07 0.19
N PHE A 110 -7.56 6.62 0.42
CA PHE A 110 -6.39 7.46 0.72
C PHE A 110 -5.43 7.65 -0.46
N VAL A 111 -5.67 7.01 -1.61
CA VAL A 111 -4.90 7.17 -2.85
C VAL A 111 -5.81 7.30 -4.07
N GLU A 112 -5.42 8.15 -5.05
CA GLU A 112 -6.13 8.34 -6.31
C GLU A 112 -5.18 8.91 -7.39
N PRO A 113 -4.95 8.20 -8.53
CA PRO A 113 -5.39 6.84 -8.79
C PRO A 113 -4.72 5.83 -7.87
N GLY A 114 -5.50 4.82 -7.44
CA GLY A 114 -5.05 3.68 -6.65
C GLY A 114 -5.16 2.38 -7.44
N GLY A 115 -4.45 1.36 -7.00
CA GLY A 115 -4.53 0.05 -7.65
C GLY A 115 -3.63 -0.99 -7.00
N MET A 116 -3.73 -2.19 -7.55
CA MET A 116 -2.90 -3.32 -7.20
C MET A 116 -1.76 -3.47 -8.22
N MET A 117 -0.54 -3.61 -7.72
CA MET A 117 0.61 -3.91 -8.55
C MET A 117 0.91 -5.41 -8.49
N SER A 118 0.99 -6.03 -9.66
CA SER A 118 1.41 -7.41 -9.85
C SER A 118 2.75 -7.47 -10.57
N LEU A 119 3.54 -8.48 -10.23
CA LEU A 119 4.79 -8.82 -10.90
C LEU A 119 4.63 -10.09 -11.74
N SER A 120 5.38 -10.19 -12.83
CA SER A 120 5.54 -11.48 -13.51
C SER A 120 6.04 -12.52 -12.51
N CYS A 121 5.43 -13.71 -12.52
CA CYS A 121 5.74 -14.72 -11.52
C CYS A 121 7.22 -15.09 -11.55
N ILE A 122 7.90 -14.88 -10.43
CA ILE A 122 9.34 -15.13 -10.26
C ILE A 122 9.73 -16.62 -10.36
N LEU A 123 8.77 -17.53 -10.12
CA LEU A 123 8.99 -18.97 -10.10
C LEU A 123 8.85 -19.59 -11.49
N CYS A 124 7.88 -19.16 -12.28
CA CYS A 124 7.63 -19.69 -13.61
C CYS A 124 7.95 -18.70 -14.74
N ASN A 125 8.59 -17.56 -14.41
CA ASN A 125 8.92 -16.50 -15.36
C ASN A 125 7.73 -16.00 -16.20
N GLY A 126 6.53 -16.02 -15.59
CA GLY A 126 5.30 -15.57 -16.27
C GLY A 126 4.53 -16.64 -17.05
N GLU A 127 5.05 -17.87 -17.15
CA GLU A 127 4.42 -18.94 -17.95
C GLU A 127 3.14 -19.54 -17.30
N GLY A 128 3.00 -19.38 -15.99
CA GLY A 128 1.91 -19.98 -15.21
C GLY A 128 2.38 -21.17 -14.39
N CYS A 129 2.02 -21.19 -13.11
CA CYS A 129 2.28 -22.30 -12.18
C CYS A 129 1.23 -22.34 -11.06
N LYS A 130 1.31 -23.35 -10.21
CA LYS A 130 0.38 -23.49 -9.07
C LYS A 130 0.41 -22.28 -8.12
N VAL A 131 1.57 -21.66 -7.92
CA VAL A 131 1.72 -20.52 -7.02
C VAL A 131 1.01 -19.27 -7.55
N CYS A 132 1.19 -18.94 -8.82
CA CYS A 132 0.48 -17.85 -9.47
C CYS A 132 -0.91 -18.25 -9.99
N LYS A 133 -1.44 -19.44 -9.62
CA LYS A 133 -2.74 -19.98 -10.08
C LYS A 133 -2.89 -19.97 -11.60
N GLN A 134 -1.84 -20.33 -12.31
CA GLN A 134 -1.75 -20.37 -13.79
C GLN A 134 -1.86 -19.01 -14.49
N THR A 135 -1.88 -17.91 -13.75
CA THR A 135 -2.03 -16.56 -14.33
C THR A 135 -0.74 -16.00 -14.88
N GLY A 136 0.41 -16.50 -14.46
CA GLY A 136 1.73 -15.91 -14.73
C GLY A 136 2.04 -14.66 -13.91
N TRP A 137 1.13 -14.19 -13.05
CA TRP A 137 1.27 -12.97 -12.26
C TRP A 137 1.12 -13.22 -10.76
N LEU A 138 1.91 -12.52 -9.97
CA LEU A 138 1.80 -12.46 -8.51
C LEU A 138 1.31 -11.07 -8.13
N GLU A 139 0.12 -10.98 -7.57
CA GLU A 139 -0.39 -9.78 -6.96
C GLU A 139 0.38 -9.54 -5.67
N LEU A 140 1.03 -8.38 -5.56
CA LEU A 140 2.02 -8.18 -4.52
C LEU A 140 1.65 -7.08 -3.54
N LEU A 141 1.19 -5.93 -4.04
CA LEU A 141 0.98 -4.75 -3.18
C LEU A 141 -0.12 -3.83 -3.69
N GLY A 142 -0.76 -3.15 -2.74
CA GLY A 142 -1.58 -1.99 -3.02
C GLY A 142 -0.71 -0.72 -3.10
N CYS A 143 -0.95 0.13 -4.08
CA CYS A 143 -0.23 1.38 -4.26
C CYS A 143 -1.10 2.44 -4.94
N GLY A 144 -0.65 3.69 -4.90
CA GLY A 144 -1.33 4.77 -5.60
C GLY A 144 -0.77 6.14 -5.27
N MET A 145 -1.23 7.13 -6.02
CA MET A 145 -0.92 8.52 -5.74
C MET A 145 -1.68 8.96 -4.49
N ILE A 146 -0.99 9.62 -3.56
CA ILE A 146 -1.62 10.07 -2.31
C ILE A 146 -2.74 11.05 -2.63
N HIS A 147 -3.93 10.76 -2.09
CA HIS A 147 -5.10 11.60 -2.32
C HIS A 147 -4.86 13.03 -1.82
N PRO A 148 -5.22 14.08 -2.60
CA PRO A 148 -4.97 15.47 -2.22
C PRO A 148 -5.44 15.84 -0.81
N LYS A 149 -6.60 15.34 -0.40
CA LYS A 149 -7.13 15.55 0.97
C LYS A 149 -6.23 14.98 2.07
N VAL A 150 -5.48 13.91 1.79
CA VAL A 150 -4.53 13.34 2.76
C VAL A 150 -3.33 14.27 2.93
N LEU A 151 -2.84 14.87 1.83
CA LEU A 151 -1.79 15.89 1.88
C LEU A 151 -2.26 17.14 2.62
N GLU A 152 -3.46 17.66 2.31
CA GLU A 152 -4.06 18.81 3.00
C GLU A 152 -4.18 18.59 4.50
N MET A 153 -4.68 17.40 4.92
CA MET A 153 -4.81 17.04 6.34
C MET A 153 -3.45 16.91 7.05
N ALA A 154 -2.38 16.69 6.31
CA ALA A 154 -1.01 16.68 6.81
C ALA A 154 -0.36 18.07 6.79
N GLY A 155 -1.04 19.11 6.29
CA GLY A 155 -0.52 20.48 6.16
C GLY A 155 0.40 20.68 4.95
N ILE A 156 0.32 19.78 3.96
CA ILE A 156 1.10 19.84 2.72
C ILE A 156 0.17 20.35 1.60
N ASP A 157 0.62 21.40 0.88
CA ASP A 157 -0.13 21.96 -0.24
C ASP A 157 -0.14 21.02 -1.46
N PRO A 158 -1.30 20.45 -1.83
CA PRO A 158 -1.40 19.50 -2.95
C PRO A 158 -1.28 20.15 -4.34
N LYS A 159 -1.29 21.48 -4.42
CA LYS A 159 -1.01 22.20 -5.67
C LYS A 159 0.47 22.26 -5.97
N THR A 160 1.31 22.21 -4.94
CA THR A 160 2.76 22.28 -5.03
C THR A 160 3.41 20.90 -4.99
N TYR A 161 2.85 20.00 -4.20
CA TYR A 161 3.42 18.69 -3.91
C TYR A 161 2.46 17.57 -4.32
N SER A 162 3.03 16.51 -4.82
CA SER A 162 2.38 15.24 -5.08
C SER A 162 3.22 14.10 -4.50
N GLY A 163 2.67 12.90 -4.46
CA GLY A 163 3.41 11.77 -3.93
C GLY A 163 2.66 10.47 -4.10
N PHE A 164 3.31 9.38 -3.76
CA PHE A 164 2.72 8.06 -3.79
C PHE A 164 2.96 7.31 -2.49
N ALA A 165 2.10 6.33 -2.27
CA ALA A 165 2.22 5.37 -1.18
C ALA A 165 2.01 3.95 -1.69
N TRP A 166 2.60 2.99 -0.99
CA TRP A 166 2.48 1.57 -1.29
C TRP A 166 2.62 0.74 -0.01
N GLY A 167 1.99 -0.43 0.01
CA GLY A 167 2.08 -1.34 1.15
C GLY A 167 1.92 -2.79 0.75
N PHE A 168 2.72 -3.68 1.36
CA PHE A 168 2.65 -5.14 1.16
C PHE A 168 2.97 -5.91 2.44
N GLY A 169 2.48 -7.15 2.54
CA GLY A 169 2.85 -8.11 3.58
C GLY A 169 4.21 -8.74 3.33
N LEU A 170 4.95 -9.05 4.39
CA LEU A 170 6.28 -9.71 4.30
C LEU A 170 6.19 -11.23 4.32
N GLU A 171 5.11 -11.81 4.85
CA GLU A 171 4.86 -13.25 4.94
C GLU A 171 4.19 -13.80 3.69
#